data_0bc7e4617a5d950821a016a9dff28ae7
#
_entry.id   0bc7e4617a5d950821a016a9dff28ae7
#
_cell.length_a   1.000
_cell.length_b   1.000
_cell.length_c   1.000
_cell.angle_alpha   90.00
_cell.angle_beta   90.00
_cell.angle_gamma   90.00
#
_symmetry.space_group_name_H-M   'P 1'
#
loop_
_entity.id
_entity.type
_entity.pdbx_description
1 polymer ?
#
loop_
_entity_poly.entity_id
_entity_poly.type
_entity_poly.pdbx_seq_one_letter_code
_entity_poly.pdbx_strand_id
1 'polypeptide(L)'
;MQEIGIKSDWVCSGNEAITYVRKRYAEANNYFAVIIDLKMPEMNGIETTRQIRNIVGTDVPIIILSAYEIEEYEAEAKAAKANGFITKPLYKSKLFQILKRFLFEGEQPEPVSQFKLSDADYSGKRILLVEDNELNREIAVEIIGSTGVSIDTAVNGLDAVNIVSQSAEGFYQMILMDIQMPVMDGYEATRQIRSLKRADIPNIPIVAMTANAFSEDVTNAIKAGMNYHLAKPIDLAALMGVLNKYLQ
;
A
#
# COMPACT_ATOMS: atom_id res chain seq x y z
N MET A 1 -5.92 8.23 -14.98
CA MET A 1 -7.27 7.64 -14.96
C MET A 1 -7.57 6.87 -16.24
N GLN A 2 -7.41 7.42 -17.43
CA GLN A 2 -7.64 6.68 -18.70
C GLN A 2 -6.76 5.43 -18.85
N GLU A 3 -5.54 5.44 -18.38
CA GLU A 3 -4.61 4.30 -18.45
C GLU A 3 -4.98 3.12 -17.53
N ILE A 4 -5.92 3.28 -16.61
CA ILE A 4 -6.46 2.20 -15.75
C ILE A 4 -7.86 1.76 -16.19
N GLY A 5 -8.33 2.20 -17.36
CA GLY A 5 -9.65 1.85 -17.88
C GLY A 5 -10.84 2.45 -17.11
N ILE A 6 -10.60 3.38 -16.18
CA ILE A 6 -11.66 4.04 -15.40
C ILE A 6 -12.08 5.32 -16.10
N LYS A 7 -13.37 5.41 -16.44
CA LYS A 7 -13.96 6.67 -16.92
C LYS A 7 -14.05 7.64 -15.73
N SER A 8 -13.53 8.85 -15.91
CA SER A 8 -13.54 9.87 -14.85
C SER A 8 -13.88 11.23 -15.44
N ASP A 9 -14.71 11.96 -14.72
CA ASP A 9 -14.89 13.40 -14.91
C ASP A 9 -13.98 14.12 -13.91
N TRP A 10 -13.50 15.30 -14.23
CA TRP A 10 -12.71 16.10 -13.30
C TRP A 10 -13.17 17.55 -13.34
N VAL A 11 -13.09 18.22 -12.22
CA VAL A 11 -13.54 19.60 -12.02
C VAL A 11 -12.53 20.34 -11.13
N CYS A 12 -12.55 21.68 -11.16
CA CYS A 12 -11.58 22.52 -10.49
C CYS A 12 -12.03 23.07 -9.13
N SER A 13 -13.31 22.89 -8.76
CA SER A 13 -13.86 23.45 -7.53
C SER A 13 -14.87 22.53 -6.86
N GLY A 14 -15.10 22.76 -5.55
CA GLY A 14 -16.13 22.05 -4.79
C GLY A 14 -17.54 22.29 -5.33
N ASN A 15 -17.86 23.52 -5.77
CA ASN A 15 -19.16 23.86 -6.32
C ASN A 15 -19.44 23.12 -7.63
N GLU A 16 -18.44 22.99 -8.50
CA GLU A 16 -18.56 22.20 -9.72
C GLU A 16 -18.76 20.72 -9.38
N ALA A 17 -17.98 20.18 -8.45
CA ALA A 17 -18.10 18.78 -8.01
C ALA A 17 -19.53 18.47 -7.52
N ILE A 18 -20.10 19.32 -6.67
CA ILE A 18 -21.47 19.19 -6.18
C ILE A 18 -22.48 19.21 -7.34
N THR A 19 -22.28 20.09 -8.31
CA THR A 19 -23.16 20.20 -9.48
C THR A 19 -23.11 18.93 -10.34
N TYR A 20 -21.92 18.39 -10.58
CA TYR A 20 -21.74 17.16 -11.34
C TYR A 20 -22.34 15.96 -10.64
N VAL A 21 -22.08 15.81 -9.33
CA VAL A 21 -22.63 14.71 -8.52
C VAL A 21 -24.17 14.79 -8.50
N ARG A 22 -24.74 15.96 -8.28
CA ARG A 22 -26.20 16.15 -8.26
C ARG A 22 -26.83 15.75 -9.60
N LYS A 23 -26.23 16.16 -10.72
CA LYS A 23 -26.72 15.81 -12.05
C LYS A 23 -26.72 14.30 -12.26
N ARG A 24 -25.59 13.64 -11.97
CA ARG A 24 -25.43 12.19 -12.15
C ARG A 24 -26.36 11.40 -11.24
N TYR A 25 -26.55 11.86 -10.01
CA TYR A 25 -27.46 11.23 -9.05
C TYR A 25 -28.92 11.30 -9.50
N ALA A 26 -29.34 12.45 -10.03
CA ALA A 26 -30.68 12.62 -10.61
C ALA A 26 -30.94 11.75 -11.85
N GLU A 27 -29.91 11.43 -12.61
CA GLU A 27 -29.96 10.56 -13.80
C GLU A 27 -29.86 9.06 -13.46
N ALA A 28 -29.83 8.68 -12.17
CA ALA A 28 -29.57 7.32 -11.69
C ALA A 28 -28.29 6.70 -12.26
N ASN A 29 -27.29 7.53 -12.61
CA ASN A 29 -25.99 7.17 -13.16
C ASN A 29 -24.87 7.68 -12.27
N ASN A 30 -24.83 7.20 -11.03
CA ASN A 30 -23.95 7.67 -9.97
C ASN A 30 -22.48 7.44 -10.31
N TYR A 31 -21.62 8.31 -9.77
CA TYR A 31 -20.21 7.98 -9.69
C TYR A 31 -19.98 6.79 -8.76
N PHE A 32 -19.05 5.94 -9.14
CA PHE A 32 -18.60 4.85 -8.28
C PHE A 32 -17.88 5.36 -7.03
N ALA A 33 -17.10 6.41 -7.16
CA ALA A 33 -16.41 7.09 -6.07
C ALA A 33 -16.15 8.56 -6.42
N VAL A 34 -16.05 9.42 -5.40
CA VAL A 34 -15.66 10.83 -5.54
C VAL A 34 -14.35 11.04 -4.79
N ILE A 35 -13.37 11.66 -5.48
CA ILE A 35 -12.07 11.97 -4.92
C ILE A 35 -11.94 13.50 -4.85
N ILE A 36 -11.70 14.03 -3.67
CA ILE A 36 -11.78 15.47 -3.40
C ILE A 36 -10.46 15.94 -2.78
N ASP A 37 -9.85 16.98 -3.34
CA ASP A 37 -8.72 17.64 -2.67
C ASP A 37 -9.17 18.34 -1.38
N LEU A 38 -8.43 18.17 -0.30
CA LEU A 38 -8.71 18.84 0.96
C LEU A 38 -8.64 20.37 0.82
N LYS A 39 -7.61 20.86 0.13
CA LYS A 39 -7.37 22.30 -0.05
C LYS A 39 -7.80 22.74 -1.45
N MET A 40 -8.97 23.33 -1.55
CA MET A 40 -9.49 23.95 -2.77
C MET A 40 -9.86 25.42 -2.50
N PRO A 41 -9.84 26.30 -3.52
CA PRO A 41 -10.36 27.65 -3.41
C PRO A 41 -11.84 27.67 -3.04
N GLU A 42 -12.30 28.74 -2.40
CA GLU A 42 -13.70 29.02 -2.01
C GLU A 42 -14.31 28.02 -1.03
N MET A 43 -14.24 26.72 -1.33
CA MET A 43 -14.82 25.66 -0.51
C MET A 43 -13.82 24.52 -0.37
N ASN A 44 -13.45 24.15 0.85
CA ASN A 44 -12.53 23.04 1.11
C ASN A 44 -13.19 21.67 0.88
N GLY A 45 -12.36 20.62 0.84
CA GLY A 45 -12.82 19.26 0.56
C GLY A 45 -13.77 18.69 1.61
N ILE A 46 -13.65 19.09 2.87
CA ILE A 46 -14.53 18.63 3.95
C ILE A 46 -15.94 19.21 3.77
N GLU A 47 -16.04 20.51 3.50
CA GLU A 47 -17.33 21.14 3.25
C GLU A 47 -17.97 20.63 1.96
N THR A 48 -17.17 20.43 0.92
CA THR A 48 -17.63 19.79 -0.32
C THR A 48 -18.18 18.39 -0.04
N THR A 49 -17.51 17.62 0.80
CA THR A 49 -17.97 16.28 1.23
C THR A 49 -19.31 16.35 1.94
N ARG A 50 -19.51 17.27 2.90
CA ARG A 50 -20.80 17.46 3.58
C ARG A 50 -21.95 17.74 2.61
N GLN A 51 -21.71 18.61 1.64
CA GLN A 51 -22.73 18.97 0.65
C GLN A 51 -23.03 17.83 -0.31
N ILE A 52 -22.03 17.07 -0.73
CA ILE A 52 -22.25 15.87 -1.55
C ILE A 52 -22.99 14.80 -0.75
N ARG A 53 -22.69 14.62 0.54
CA ARG A 53 -23.43 13.68 1.41
C ARG A 53 -24.91 13.99 1.53
N ASN A 54 -25.30 15.25 1.50
CA ASN A 54 -26.70 15.66 1.48
C ASN A 54 -27.43 15.26 0.19
N ILE A 55 -26.69 14.94 -0.87
CA ILE A 55 -27.24 14.52 -2.16
C ILE A 55 -27.28 12.99 -2.26
N VAL A 56 -26.14 12.34 -2.00
CA VAL A 56 -25.94 10.89 -2.28
C VAL A 56 -26.03 10.02 -1.03
N GLY A 57 -26.21 10.58 0.15
CA GLY A 57 -26.19 9.80 1.39
C GLY A 57 -24.84 9.10 1.59
N THR A 58 -24.87 7.80 1.86
CA THR A 58 -23.69 6.94 2.03
C THR A 58 -23.38 6.08 0.81
N ASP A 59 -24.20 6.15 -0.23
CA ASP A 59 -24.16 5.23 -1.38
C ASP A 59 -22.89 5.38 -2.26
N VAL A 60 -22.26 6.56 -2.25
CA VAL A 60 -21.07 6.84 -3.05
C VAL A 60 -19.88 7.07 -2.14
N PRO A 61 -18.81 6.26 -2.24
CA PRO A 61 -17.59 6.50 -1.49
C PRO A 61 -16.98 7.88 -1.78
N ILE A 62 -16.61 8.62 -0.74
CA ILE A 62 -15.92 9.91 -0.85
C ILE A 62 -14.57 9.81 -0.17
N ILE A 63 -13.52 10.10 -0.94
CA ILE A 63 -12.12 9.99 -0.52
C ILE A 63 -11.49 11.38 -0.58
N ILE A 64 -10.84 11.80 0.51
CA ILE A 64 -10.18 13.11 0.59
C ILE A 64 -8.69 12.96 0.29
N LEU A 65 -8.16 13.79 -0.62
CA LEU A 65 -6.73 13.92 -0.89
C LEU A 65 -6.13 15.01 -0.01
N SER A 66 -5.05 14.70 0.72
CA SER A 66 -4.34 15.67 1.55
C SER A 66 -2.83 15.70 1.21
N ALA A 67 -2.23 16.89 1.22
CA ALA A 67 -0.79 17.07 1.13
C ALA A 67 -0.10 17.08 2.51
N TYR A 68 -0.86 17.03 3.60
CA TYR A 68 -0.39 17.18 4.98
C TYR A 68 -0.82 15.98 5.83
N GLU A 69 -0.24 15.88 7.02
CA GLU A 69 -0.64 14.90 8.03
C GLU A 69 -2.14 15.03 8.32
N ILE A 70 -2.82 13.91 8.27
CA ILE A 70 -4.29 13.81 8.26
C ILE A 70 -4.86 14.13 9.64
N GLU A 71 -4.05 14.04 10.69
CA GLU A 71 -4.46 14.13 12.10
C GLU A 71 -5.25 15.39 12.42
N GLU A 72 -4.86 16.54 11.85
CA GLU A 72 -5.54 17.81 12.10
C GLU A 72 -6.97 17.85 11.56
N TYR A 73 -7.24 17.12 10.47
CA TYR A 73 -8.53 17.17 9.75
C TYR A 73 -9.35 15.89 9.88
N GLU A 74 -8.82 14.86 10.54
CA GLU A 74 -9.45 13.54 10.60
C GLU A 74 -10.83 13.58 11.29
N ALA A 75 -10.91 14.28 12.41
CA ALA A 75 -12.15 14.40 13.17
C ALA A 75 -13.26 15.10 12.35
N GLU A 76 -12.89 16.18 11.65
CA GLU A 76 -13.84 16.95 10.83
C GLU A 76 -14.30 16.16 9.61
N ALA A 77 -13.39 15.42 8.97
CA ALA A 77 -13.72 14.65 7.80
C ALA A 77 -14.54 13.40 8.15
N LYS A 78 -14.30 12.76 9.30
CA LYS A 78 -15.17 11.72 9.84
C LYS A 78 -16.58 12.27 10.13
N ALA A 79 -16.66 13.45 10.74
CA ALA A 79 -17.94 14.12 10.97
C ALA A 79 -18.66 14.48 9.65
N ALA A 80 -17.92 14.77 8.57
CA ALA A 80 -18.44 14.95 7.23
C ALA A 80 -18.77 13.63 6.51
N LYS A 81 -18.54 12.47 7.14
CA LYS A 81 -18.74 11.13 6.58
C LYS A 81 -17.90 10.85 5.33
N ALA A 82 -16.64 11.32 5.30
CA ALA A 82 -15.66 10.84 4.32
C ALA A 82 -15.35 9.36 4.58
N ASN A 83 -15.17 8.58 3.52
CA ASN A 83 -14.89 7.14 3.62
C ASN A 83 -13.39 6.83 3.72
N GLY A 84 -12.53 7.81 3.48
CA GLY A 84 -11.09 7.62 3.58
C GLY A 84 -10.29 8.82 3.16
N PHE A 85 -8.96 8.70 3.38
CA PHE A 85 -7.98 9.69 3.01
C PHE A 85 -6.89 9.09 2.15
N ILE A 86 -6.32 9.90 1.26
CA ILE A 86 -5.11 9.57 0.52
C ILE A 86 -4.14 10.74 0.66
N THR A 87 -2.91 10.47 1.08
CA THR A 87 -1.84 11.47 1.04
C THR A 87 -1.34 11.68 -0.38
N LYS A 88 -1.10 12.92 -0.76
CA LYS A 88 -0.41 13.27 -2.01
C LYS A 88 1.08 12.93 -1.90
N PRO A 89 1.73 12.51 -2.98
CA PRO A 89 1.22 12.38 -4.34
C PRO A 89 0.28 11.16 -4.53
N LEU A 90 -0.73 11.33 -5.40
CA LEU A 90 -1.68 10.27 -5.73
C LEU A 90 -1.06 9.29 -6.72
N TYR A 91 -0.58 8.17 -6.23
CA TYR A 91 -0.09 7.08 -7.09
C TYR A 91 -1.22 6.18 -7.56
N LYS A 92 -1.09 5.65 -8.79
CA LYS A 92 -2.09 4.74 -9.40
C LYS A 92 -2.37 3.52 -8.52
N SER A 93 -1.34 2.91 -7.94
CA SER A 93 -1.44 1.75 -7.05
C SER A 93 -2.27 2.03 -5.81
N LYS A 94 -2.04 3.17 -5.15
CA LYS A 94 -2.77 3.57 -3.94
C LYS A 94 -4.24 3.86 -4.23
N LEU A 95 -4.51 4.54 -5.35
CA LEU A 95 -5.88 4.77 -5.81
C LEU A 95 -6.60 3.46 -6.09
N PHE A 96 -5.96 2.54 -6.83
CA PHE A 96 -6.54 1.25 -7.17
C PHE A 96 -6.84 0.39 -5.94
N GLN A 97 -5.94 0.33 -4.97
CA GLN A 97 -6.16 -0.39 -3.71
C GLN A 97 -7.39 0.13 -2.97
N ILE A 98 -7.54 1.45 -2.86
CA ILE A 98 -8.69 2.05 -2.17
C ILE A 98 -9.98 1.80 -2.94
N LEU A 99 -10.00 1.98 -4.25
CA LEU A 99 -11.18 1.71 -5.07
C LEU A 99 -11.56 0.21 -5.06
N LYS A 100 -10.57 -0.68 -5.02
CA LYS A 100 -10.81 -2.13 -4.91
C LYS A 100 -11.53 -2.51 -3.62
N ARG A 101 -11.20 -1.88 -2.49
CA ARG A 101 -11.90 -2.12 -1.22
C ARG A 101 -13.40 -1.83 -1.33
N PHE A 102 -13.77 -0.73 -1.98
CA PHE A 102 -15.18 -0.38 -2.20
C PHE A 102 -15.90 -1.26 -3.23
N LEU A 103 -15.15 -1.91 -4.15
CA LEU A 103 -15.72 -2.82 -5.15
C LEU A 103 -16.04 -4.22 -4.58
N PHE A 104 -15.18 -4.73 -3.69
CA PHE A 104 -15.20 -6.15 -3.33
C PHE A 104 -15.59 -6.43 -1.87
N GLU A 105 -15.50 -5.46 -0.98
CA GLU A 105 -15.64 -5.72 0.46
C GLU A 105 -16.97 -5.23 1.06
N GLY A 106 -17.77 -4.41 0.35
CA GLY A 106 -19.14 -4.01 0.78
C GLY A 106 -19.28 -3.47 2.23
N GLU A 107 -18.21 -3.48 3.00
CA GLU A 107 -18.14 -3.04 4.38
C GLU A 107 -17.52 -1.64 4.45
N GLN A 108 -18.08 -0.82 5.31
CA GLN A 108 -17.45 0.45 5.64
C GLN A 108 -16.04 0.14 6.15
N PRO A 109 -14.99 0.76 5.57
CA PRO A 109 -13.69 0.60 6.15
C PRO A 109 -13.77 1.11 7.58
N GLU A 110 -13.52 0.25 8.54
CA GLU A 110 -13.05 0.77 9.81
C GLU A 110 -11.94 1.79 9.47
N PRO A 111 -11.96 2.98 10.09
CA PRO A 111 -10.86 3.91 9.90
C PRO A 111 -9.60 3.09 10.09
N VAL A 112 -8.67 3.20 9.13
CA VAL A 112 -7.35 2.58 9.28
C VAL A 112 -6.91 3.04 10.65
N SER A 113 -7.14 2.19 11.64
CA SER A 113 -6.69 2.42 13.00
C SER A 113 -5.23 2.74 12.80
N GLN A 114 -4.81 3.88 13.26
CA GLN A 114 -3.41 4.20 13.38
C GLN A 114 -2.78 2.97 14.01
N PHE A 115 -2.18 2.12 13.17
CA PHE A 115 -1.22 1.18 13.69
C PHE A 115 -0.14 2.07 14.27
N LYS A 116 -0.25 2.32 15.56
CA LYS A 116 0.85 2.91 16.29
C LYS A 116 1.98 1.91 16.11
N LEU A 117 3.04 2.32 15.43
CA LEU A 117 4.28 1.52 15.39
C LEU A 117 4.67 1.02 16.80
N SER A 118 4.23 1.74 17.83
CA SER A 118 4.45 1.41 19.25
C SER A 118 3.81 0.12 19.76
N ASP A 119 2.83 -0.46 19.04
CA ASP A 119 2.09 -1.63 19.51
C ASP A 119 2.59 -2.94 18.87
N ALA A 120 3.46 -2.87 17.87
CA ALA A 120 4.07 -4.04 17.25
C ALA A 120 5.45 -4.28 17.86
N ASP A 121 5.62 -5.40 18.49
CA ASP A 121 6.92 -5.87 19.01
C ASP A 121 7.28 -7.20 18.34
N TYR A 122 8.23 -7.13 17.44
CA TYR A 122 8.81 -8.31 16.77
C TYR A 122 10.22 -8.63 17.30
N SER A 123 10.49 -8.29 18.57
CA SER A 123 11.76 -8.62 19.22
C SER A 123 12.07 -10.11 19.10
N GLY A 124 13.30 -10.42 18.71
CA GLY A 124 13.74 -11.80 18.47
C GLY A 124 13.41 -12.37 17.09
N LYS A 125 12.66 -11.65 16.26
CA LYS A 125 12.50 -11.99 14.85
C LYS A 125 13.59 -11.32 14.02
N ARG A 126 13.98 -11.96 12.91
CA ARG A 126 15.01 -11.47 12.00
C ARG A 126 14.52 -11.59 10.56
N ILE A 127 14.72 -10.55 9.78
CA ILE A 127 14.38 -10.52 8.35
C ILE A 127 15.58 -10.16 7.51
N LEU A 128 15.55 -10.54 6.23
CA LEU A 128 16.48 -10.07 5.22
C LEU A 128 15.76 -9.07 4.30
N LEU A 129 16.29 -7.86 4.22
CA LEU A 129 15.84 -6.82 3.30
C LEU A 129 16.79 -6.75 2.10
N VAL A 130 16.25 -6.97 0.91
CA VAL A 130 17.02 -6.93 -0.35
C VAL A 130 16.55 -5.74 -1.18
N GLU A 131 17.41 -4.72 -1.31
CA GLU A 131 17.11 -3.46 -2.00
C GLU A 131 18.42 -2.87 -2.51
N ASP A 132 18.50 -2.57 -3.80
CA ASP A 132 19.73 -2.05 -4.41
C ASP A 132 19.94 -0.54 -4.14
N ASN A 133 18.85 0.23 -4.06
CA ASN A 133 18.92 1.66 -3.78
C ASN A 133 19.23 1.92 -2.30
N GLU A 134 20.35 2.56 -2.03
CA GLU A 134 20.84 2.84 -0.66
C GLU A 134 19.83 3.65 0.16
N LEU A 135 19.25 4.71 -0.42
CA LEU A 135 18.28 5.56 0.28
C LEU A 135 16.99 4.78 0.63
N ASN A 136 16.46 3.99 -0.31
CA ASN A 136 15.29 3.16 -0.05
C ASN A 136 15.56 2.12 1.05
N ARG A 137 16.75 1.53 1.02
CA ARG A 137 17.21 0.55 2.01
C ARG A 137 17.31 1.16 3.40
N GLU A 138 17.93 2.34 3.53
CA GLU A 138 18.03 3.08 4.80
C GLU A 138 16.66 3.43 5.37
N ILE A 139 15.75 3.98 4.56
CA ILE A 139 14.39 4.31 4.96
C ILE A 139 13.64 3.06 5.44
N ALA A 140 13.73 1.95 4.69
CA ALA A 140 13.06 0.71 5.07
C ALA A 140 13.63 0.14 6.38
N VAL A 141 14.95 0.17 6.58
CA VAL A 141 15.61 -0.26 7.82
C VAL A 141 15.15 0.57 9.01
N GLU A 142 15.05 1.89 8.88
CA GLU A 142 14.59 2.77 9.96
C GLU A 142 13.13 2.47 10.34
N ILE A 143 12.25 2.40 9.33
CA ILE A 143 10.82 2.13 9.54
C ILE A 143 10.60 0.76 10.18
N ILE A 144 11.19 -0.30 9.60
CA ILE A 144 10.99 -1.67 10.06
C ILE A 144 11.70 -1.89 11.42
N GLY A 145 12.89 -1.33 11.58
CA GLY A 145 13.68 -1.45 12.81
C GLY A 145 12.98 -0.87 14.05
N SER A 146 12.14 0.17 13.86
CA SER A 146 11.34 0.73 14.95
C SER A 146 10.33 -0.26 15.56
N THR A 147 10.06 -1.40 14.92
CA THR A 147 9.19 -2.47 15.41
C THR A 147 9.92 -3.53 16.24
N GLY A 148 11.21 -3.35 16.51
CA GLY A 148 12.02 -4.29 17.29
C GLY A 148 12.57 -5.48 16.50
N VAL A 149 12.21 -5.64 15.21
CA VAL A 149 12.74 -6.71 14.36
C VAL A 149 14.22 -6.46 14.03
N SER A 150 15.03 -7.51 14.02
CA SER A 150 16.41 -7.46 13.51
C SER A 150 16.43 -7.52 11.99
N ILE A 151 17.24 -6.68 11.35
CA ILE A 151 17.27 -6.58 9.89
C ILE A 151 18.71 -6.77 9.40
N ASP A 152 18.91 -7.74 8.54
CA ASP A 152 20.11 -7.82 7.70
C ASP A 152 19.76 -7.33 6.29
N THR A 153 20.73 -6.77 5.57
CA THR A 153 20.50 -6.18 4.25
C THR A 153 21.36 -6.85 3.17
N ALA A 154 20.82 -6.91 1.96
CA ALA A 154 21.54 -7.28 0.74
C ALA A 154 21.29 -6.21 -0.33
N VAL A 155 22.27 -5.99 -1.21
CA VAL A 155 22.22 -4.93 -2.22
C VAL A 155 21.85 -5.44 -3.63
N ASN A 156 21.67 -6.73 -3.79
CA ASN A 156 21.19 -7.39 -5.02
C ASN A 156 20.79 -8.83 -4.75
N GLY A 157 20.21 -9.50 -5.74
CA GLY A 157 19.73 -10.87 -5.61
C GLY A 157 20.83 -11.90 -5.34
N LEU A 158 22.02 -11.73 -5.92
CA LEU A 158 23.14 -12.65 -5.69
C LEU A 158 23.65 -12.58 -4.24
N ASP A 159 23.70 -11.38 -3.71
CA ASP A 159 24.08 -11.13 -2.32
C ASP A 159 23.07 -11.78 -1.37
N ALA A 160 21.78 -11.64 -1.67
CA ALA A 160 20.71 -12.29 -0.89
C ALA A 160 20.82 -13.82 -0.89
N VAL A 161 21.08 -14.44 -2.05
CA VAL A 161 21.29 -15.90 -2.15
C VAL A 161 22.50 -16.34 -1.30
N ASN A 162 23.60 -15.61 -1.37
CA ASN A 162 24.80 -15.91 -0.59
C ASN A 162 24.54 -15.80 0.91
N ILE A 163 23.90 -14.73 1.35
CA ILE A 163 23.55 -14.51 2.78
C ILE A 163 22.64 -15.64 3.28
N VAL A 164 21.56 -15.97 2.56
CA VAL A 164 20.65 -17.04 2.95
C VAL A 164 21.34 -18.39 2.95
N SER A 165 22.16 -18.70 1.96
CA SER A 165 22.86 -20.00 1.87
C SER A 165 23.86 -20.23 3.01
N GLN A 166 24.47 -19.16 3.53
CA GLN A 166 25.47 -19.21 4.62
C GLN A 166 24.82 -19.09 6.01
N SER A 167 23.57 -18.69 6.11
CA SER A 167 22.86 -18.58 7.37
C SER A 167 22.46 -19.96 7.93
N ALA A 168 22.27 -20.04 9.24
CA ALA A 168 21.70 -21.23 9.86
C ALA A 168 20.23 -21.44 9.43
N GLU A 169 19.72 -22.67 9.52
CA GLU A 169 18.31 -22.95 9.31
C GLU A 169 17.44 -22.19 10.32
N GLY A 170 16.36 -21.57 9.84
CA GLY A 170 15.47 -20.78 10.68
C GLY A 170 16.02 -19.42 11.12
N PHE A 171 17.19 -19.00 10.63
CA PHE A 171 17.79 -17.72 11.00
C PHE A 171 16.95 -16.52 10.54
N TYR A 172 16.36 -16.59 9.35
CA TYR A 172 15.44 -15.59 8.84
C TYR A 172 13.99 -16.07 8.89
N GLN A 173 13.09 -15.23 9.42
CA GLN A 173 11.66 -15.50 9.45
C GLN A 173 10.92 -14.92 8.25
N MET A 174 11.56 -14.02 7.49
CA MET A 174 10.99 -13.45 6.26
C MET A 174 12.09 -12.80 5.41
N ILE A 175 11.85 -12.71 4.10
CA ILE A 175 12.69 -11.97 3.15
C ILE A 175 11.80 -10.94 2.44
N LEU A 176 12.19 -9.66 2.50
CA LEU A 176 11.66 -8.60 1.65
C LEU A 176 12.57 -8.45 0.45
N MET A 177 12.07 -8.72 -0.75
CA MET A 177 12.87 -8.85 -1.96
C MET A 177 12.43 -7.84 -3.02
N ASP A 178 13.28 -6.87 -3.35
CA ASP A 178 13.08 -6.07 -4.55
C ASP A 178 13.15 -6.95 -5.80
N ILE A 179 12.27 -6.67 -6.75
CA ILE A 179 12.25 -7.39 -8.02
C ILE A 179 13.31 -6.85 -8.96
N GLN A 180 13.40 -5.53 -9.11
CA GLN A 180 14.25 -4.89 -10.12
C GLN A 180 15.59 -4.46 -9.52
N MET A 181 16.57 -5.32 -9.62
CA MET A 181 17.93 -5.08 -9.11
C MET A 181 18.99 -5.45 -10.15
N PRO A 182 20.16 -4.79 -10.13
CA PRO A 182 21.30 -5.15 -10.95
C PRO A 182 21.91 -6.50 -10.51
N VAL A 183 22.74 -7.09 -11.34
CA VAL A 183 23.49 -8.34 -11.13
C VAL A 183 22.57 -9.57 -11.15
N MET A 184 21.56 -9.63 -10.28
CA MET A 184 20.56 -10.69 -10.21
C MET A 184 19.24 -10.08 -9.73
N ASP A 185 18.18 -10.26 -10.50
CA ASP A 185 16.86 -9.80 -10.15
C ASP A 185 16.21 -10.64 -9.02
N GLY A 186 15.14 -10.10 -8.43
CA GLY A 186 14.45 -10.75 -7.30
C GLY A 186 13.78 -12.07 -7.67
N TYR A 187 13.35 -12.24 -8.92
CA TYR A 187 12.75 -13.51 -9.36
C TYR A 187 13.79 -14.64 -9.44
N GLU A 188 14.95 -14.35 -10.03
CA GLU A 188 16.03 -15.32 -10.10
C GLU A 188 16.60 -15.64 -8.72
N ALA A 189 16.80 -14.61 -7.88
CA ALA A 189 17.22 -14.80 -6.50
C ALA A 189 16.25 -15.71 -5.73
N THR A 190 14.94 -15.48 -5.89
CA THR A 190 13.92 -16.32 -5.25
C THR A 190 13.99 -17.77 -5.73
N ARG A 191 14.11 -18.01 -7.04
CA ARG A 191 14.26 -19.38 -7.57
C ARG A 191 15.49 -20.09 -6.99
N GLN A 192 16.62 -19.38 -6.93
CA GLN A 192 17.84 -19.95 -6.35
C GLN A 192 17.70 -20.19 -4.85
N ILE A 193 17.14 -19.28 -4.08
CA ILE A 193 16.84 -19.51 -2.66
C ILE A 193 15.94 -20.73 -2.51
N ARG A 194 14.83 -20.82 -3.25
CA ARG A 194 13.90 -21.95 -3.18
C ARG A 194 14.53 -23.30 -3.57
N SER A 195 15.61 -23.29 -4.34
CA SER A 195 16.36 -24.50 -4.73
C SER A 195 17.34 -25.01 -3.66
N LEU A 196 17.62 -24.23 -2.62
CA LEU A 196 18.51 -24.62 -1.54
C LEU A 196 17.95 -25.84 -0.78
N LYS A 197 18.78 -26.85 -0.55
CA LYS A 197 18.39 -28.09 0.17
C LYS A 197 18.43 -27.89 1.68
N ARG A 198 17.46 -27.12 2.20
CA ARG A 198 17.31 -26.82 3.62
C ARG A 198 15.83 -26.94 4.03
N ALA A 199 15.58 -27.41 5.25
CA ALA A 199 14.22 -27.70 5.72
C ALA A 199 13.36 -26.44 5.94
N ASP A 200 13.96 -25.30 6.23
CA ASP A 200 13.29 -24.02 6.46
C ASP A 200 12.87 -23.28 5.17
N ILE A 201 13.60 -23.47 4.09
CA ILE A 201 13.43 -22.72 2.83
C ILE A 201 12.00 -22.78 2.27
N PRO A 202 11.29 -23.90 2.24
CA PRO A 202 9.91 -23.93 1.75
C PRO A 202 8.96 -23.04 2.56
N ASN A 203 9.27 -22.80 3.82
CA ASN A 203 8.42 -22.09 4.77
C ASN A 203 8.79 -20.62 4.98
N ILE A 204 10.00 -20.18 4.58
CA ILE A 204 10.38 -18.77 4.70
C ILE A 204 9.52 -17.94 3.75
N PRO A 205 8.71 -16.99 4.25
CA PRO A 205 7.97 -16.08 3.39
C PRO A 205 8.94 -15.18 2.63
N ILE A 206 8.79 -15.13 1.30
CA ILE A 206 9.48 -14.17 0.43
C ILE A 206 8.42 -13.21 -0.11
N VAL A 207 8.57 -11.95 0.24
CA VAL A 207 7.64 -10.87 -0.13
C VAL A 207 8.29 -9.99 -1.18
N ALA A 208 7.69 -9.95 -2.37
CA ALA A 208 8.15 -9.09 -3.45
C ALA A 208 7.93 -7.60 -3.12
N MET A 209 8.90 -6.76 -3.40
CA MET A 209 8.74 -5.31 -3.45
C MET A 209 8.79 -4.89 -4.93
N THR A 210 7.71 -4.35 -5.48
CA THR A 210 7.60 -4.08 -6.91
C THR A 210 7.15 -2.64 -7.19
N ALA A 211 7.73 -2.01 -8.20
CA ALA A 211 7.25 -0.72 -8.71
C ALA A 211 5.88 -0.82 -9.40
N ASN A 212 5.47 -2.03 -9.82
CA ASN A 212 4.24 -2.28 -10.55
C ASN A 212 3.42 -3.38 -9.85
N ALA A 213 2.27 -3.04 -9.29
CA ALA A 213 1.33 -4.00 -8.72
C ALA A 213 0.38 -4.62 -9.78
N PHE A 214 0.78 -4.62 -11.07
CA PHE A 214 -0.05 -5.17 -12.15
C PHE A 214 0.05 -6.70 -12.22
N SER A 215 -0.99 -7.31 -12.80
CA SER A 215 -1.22 -8.76 -12.84
C SER A 215 -0.05 -9.61 -13.38
N GLU A 216 0.80 -9.07 -14.24
CA GLU A 216 1.96 -9.80 -14.76
C GLU A 216 3.07 -9.96 -13.72
N ASP A 217 3.42 -8.90 -12.99
CA ASP A 217 4.47 -8.95 -11.96
C ASP A 217 4.04 -9.83 -10.78
N VAL A 218 2.77 -9.75 -10.38
CA VAL A 218 2.21 -10.63 -9.35
C VAL A 218 2.26 -12.10 -9.80
N THR A 219 1.87 -12.37 -11.04
CA THR A 219 1.92 -13.74 -11.60
C THR A 219 3.35 -14.28 -11.66
N ASN A 220 4.30 -13.45 -12.07
CA ASN A 220 5.72 -13.81 -12.15
C ASN A 220 6.34 -14.02 -10.75
N ALA A 221 5.96 -13.22 -9.77
CA ALA A 221 6.38 -13.37 -8.38
C ALA A 221 5.91 -14.73 -7.81
N ILE A 222 4.64 -15.07 -8.00
CA ILE A 222 4.09 -16.37 -7.58
C ILE A 222 4.81 -17.53 -8.28
N LYS A 223 5.03 -17.45 -9.61
CA LYS A 223 5.76 -18.47 -10.38
C LYS A 223 7.21 -18.64 -9.93
N ALA A 224 7.85 -17.57 -9.46
CA ALA A 224 9.18 -17.62 -8.90
C ALA A 224 9.23 -18.25 -7.50
N GLY A 225 8.09 -18.40 -6.82
CA GLY A 225 7.99 -18.97 -5.47
C GLY A 225 7.87 -17.91 -4.36
N MET A 226 7.51 -16.66 -4.69
CA MET A 226 7.20 -15.62 -3.70
C MET A 226 5.81 -15.82 -3.10
N ASN A 227 5.61 -15.39 -1.86
CA ASN A 227 4.39 -15.61 -1.08
C ASN A 227 3.44 -14.42 -1.06
N TYR A 228 3.96 -13.22 -1.29
CA TYR A 228 3.19 -11.98 -1.25
C TYR A 228 3.91 -10.88 -2.03
N HIS A 229 3.23 -9.76 -2.25
CA HIS A 229 3.83 -8.60 -2.88
C HIS A 229 3.45 -7.28 -2.18
N LEU A 230 4.38 -6.34 -2.15
CA LEU A 230 4.22 -4.96 -1.72
C LEU A 230 4.52 -4.04 -2.89
N ALA A 231 3.65 -3.06 -3.12
CA ALA A 231 3.90 -2.03 -4.12
C ALA A 231 4.88 -0.98 -3.58
N LYS A 232 5.84 -0.56 -4.39
CA LYS A 232 6.67 0.63 -4.14
C LYS A 232 5.96 1.90 -4.65
N PRO A 233 6.04 3.05 -3.95
CA PRO A 233 6.69 3.23 -2.66
C PRO A 233 5.97 2.43 -1.57
N ILE A 234 6.75 1.86 -0.63
CA ILE A 234 6.21 1.00 0.41
C ILE A 234 5.29 1.83 1.31
N ASP A 235 4.03 1.45 1.34
CA ASP A 235 3.04 2.01 2.28
C ASP A 235 3.23 1.37 3.65
N LEU A 236 3.30 2.19 4.71
CA LEU A 236 3.57 1.73 6.06
C LEU A 236 2.51 0.74 6.56
N ALA A 237 1.23 1.01 6.30
CA ALA A 237 0.14 0.13 6.73
C ALA A 237 0.19 -1.22 6.01
N ALA A 238 0.51 -1.23 4.71
CA ALA A 238 0.69 -2.46 3.94
C ALA A 238 1.90 -3.27 4.45
N LEU A 239 3.01 -2.60 4.77
CA LEU A 239 4.20 -3.23 5.34
C LEU A 239 3.88 -3.86 6.70
N MET A 240 3.23 -3.11 7.61
CA MET A 240 2.82 -3.61 8.92
C MET A 240 1.87 -4.79 8.81
N GLY A 241 0.93 -4.77 7.85
CA GLY A 241 0.05 -5.90 7.58
C GLY A 241 0.81 -7.17 7.18
N VAL A 242 1.87 -7.02 6.41
CA VAL A 242 2.75 -8.14 6.01
C VAL A 242 3.59 -8.64 7.19
N LEU A 243 4.18 -7.74 7.97
CA LEU A 243 4.94 -8.11 9.18
C LEU A 243 4.05 -8.87 10.17
N ASN A 244 2.83 -8.37 10.45
CA ASN A 244 1.86 -9.05 11.29
C ASN A 244 1.50 -10.44 10.76
N LYS A 245 1.28 -10.58 9.47
CA LYS A 245 0.88 -11.85 8.85
C LYS A 245 1.94 -12.94 8.97
N TYR A 246 3.21 -12.57 8.94
CA TYR A 246 4.30 -13.54 8.80
C TYR A 246 5.25 -13.62 10.02
N LEU A 247 5.23 -12.64 10.93
CA LEU A 247 6.12 -12.61 12.09
C LEU A 247 5.42 -12.86 13.45
N GLN A 248 4.09 -12.82 13.47
CA GLN A 248 3.32 -13.21 14.68
C GLN A 248 3.36 -14.69 14.96
#